data_e73ec101d9e821db7bf7a92d7d77a83f
#
_entry.id   e73ec101d9e821db7bf7a92d7d77a83f
#
_cell.length_a   1.000
_cell.length_b   1.000
_cell.length_c   1.000
_cell.angle_alpha   90.00
_cell.angle_beta   90.00
_cell.angle_gamma   90.00
#
_symmetry.space_group_name_H-M   'P 1'
#
loop_
_entity.id
_entity.type
_entity.pdbx_description
1 polymer ?
#
loop_
_entity_poly.entity_id
_entity_poly.type
_entity_poly.pdbx_seq_one_letter_code
_entity_poly.pdbx_strand_id
1 'polypeptide(L)'
;MNNNIQQQTTINIQEKANLIWAIADKLVGIYKPHEYGNVILPMCVIKRFEDTLAPTKQAVLDTNAKLDKDGIVVKKGFLETAAGQQFYNLSPFTFQSLLNDPENIKENFESYLNHFSENVIDIIHRMDFDRELQKMADNNVLYLVIKEFCTAKAYLGADVLTSVDMGYIFEELVRKFSESYDEQAGAHFTARDIIYLMAELLVGNDEQKLEREGITASIYDMAMGTSQMLGCLTERFLKIAPEAEITSYGQELNNQTFAIAKADTLIKGGNADNMRQGDTLGDDKFSGYKFDYIISNPPFGIEWKTSKKAVEDEYTLGEAG
;
A
#
# COMPACT_ATOMS: atom_id res chain seq x y z
N MET A 1 7.23 2.31 30.68
CA MET A 1 7.72 3.01 29.50
C MET A 1 6.92 2.72 28.24
N ASN A 2 6.36 1.50 28.03
CA ASN A 2 5.65 1.15 26.79
C ASN A 2 4.32 1.88 26.53
N ASN A 3 3.58 2.27 27.58
CA ASN A 3 2.27 2.93 27.40
C ASN A 3 2.37 4.35 26.79
N ASN A 4 3.46 5.07 27.04
CA ASN A 4 3.62 6.41 26.49
C ASN A 4 3.98 6.40 25.00
N ILE A 5 4.71 5.39 24.53
CA ILE A 5 5.09 5.25 23.11
C ILE A 5 3.85 4.86 22.29
N GLN A 6 3.03 3.91 22.78
CA GLN A 6 1.78 3.53 22.10
C GLN A 6 0.77 4.67 22.02
N GLN A 7 0.60 5.45 23.10
CA GLN A 7 -0.27 6.63 23.06
C GLN A 7 0.22 7.71 22.12
N GLN A 8 1.53 7.96 22.06
CA GLN A 8 2.12 8.98 21.19
C GLN A 8 2.01 8.60 19.71
N THR A 9 2.21 7.33 19.37
CA THR A 9 2.02 6.80 18.01
C THR A 9 0.55 6.88 17.59
N THR A 10 -0.39 6.47 18.45
CA THR A 10 -1.83 6.51 18.15
C THR A 10 -2.33 7.94 17.90
N ILE A 11 -1.87 8.92 18.68
CA ILE A 11 -2.23 10.34 18.50
C ILE A 11 -1.71 10.85 17.15
N ASN A 12 -0.50 10.49 16.77
CA ASN A 12 0.12 10.94 15.51
C ASN A 12 -0.60 10.36 14.28
N ILE A 13 -1.01 9.11 14.32
CA ILE A 13 -1.76 8.44 13.24
C ILE A 13 -3.14 9.09 13.05
N GLN A 14 -3.87 9.32 14.14
CA GLN A 14 -5.19 9.95 14.08
C GLN A 14 -5.09 11.39 13.57
N GLU A 15 -4.06 12.13 13.96
CA GLU A 15 -3.80 13.47 13.44
C GLU A 15 -3.51 13.45 11.95
N LYS A 16 -2.72 12.48 11.46
CA LYS A 16 -2.44 12.28 10.04
C LYS A 16 -3.69 11.91 9.25
N ALA A 17 -4.48 10.96 9.74
CA ALA A 17 -5.74 10.57 9.12
C ALA A 17 -6.73 11.76 9.06
N ASN A 18 -6.83 12.56 10.11
CA ASN A 18 -7.69 13.75 10.15
C ASN A 18 -7.22 14.84 9.18
N LEU A 19 -5.89 15.03 9.03
CA LEU A 19 -5.35 15.98 8.06
C LEU A 19 -5.67 15.55 6.63
N ILE A 20 -5.43 14.27 6.31
CA ILE A 20 -5.72 13.74 4.97
C ILE A 20 -7.22 13.84 4.70
N TRP A 21 -8.06 13.64 5.73
CA TRP A 21 -9.50 13.86 5.62
C TRP A 21 -9.84 15.33 5.33
N ALA A 22 -9.10 16.29 5.91
CA ALA A 22 -9.32 17.71 5.62
C ALA A 22 -9.05 18.09 4.15
N ILE A 23 -8.28 17.27 3.42
CA ILE A 23 -8.12 17.42 1.97
C ILE A 23 -9.44 17.15 1.25
N ALA A 24 -10.30 16.28 1.78
CA ALA A 24 -11.63 16.04 1.23
C ALA A 24 -12.48 17.32 1.14
N ASP A 25 -12.25 18.29 2.04
CA ASP A 25 -12.96 19.59 1.98
C ASP A 25 -12.65 20.35 0.70
N LYS A 26 -11.50 20.12 0.06
CA LYS A 26 -11.15 20.73 -1.24
C LYS A 26 -11.91 20.09 -2.41
N LEU A 27 -12.44 18.89 -2.20
CA LEU A 27 -13.17 18.12 -3.22
C LEU A 27 -14.68 18.34 -3.17
N VAL A 28 -15.18 19.04 -2.13
CA VAL A 28 -16.61 19.33 -1.94
C VAL A 28 -17.17 20.10 -3.14
N GLY A 29 -18.31 19.66 -3.63
CA GLY A 29 -18.99 20.27 -4.79
C GLY A 29 -18.51 19.79 -6.15
N ILE A 30 -17.36 19.10 -6.22
CA ILE A 30 -16.80 18.51 -7.45
C ILE A 30 -16.96 16.99 -7.43
N TYR A 31 -16.72 16.40 -6.27
CA TYR A 31 -16.84 14.98 -6.00
C TYR A 31 -17.98 14.72 -5.03
N LYS A 32 -18.61 13.57 -5.16
CA LYS A 32 -19.52 13.07 -4.13
C LYS A 32 -18.68 12.47 -2.99
N PRO A 33 -19.17 12.43 -1.73
CA PRO A 33 -18.41 11.94 -0.59
C PRO A 33 -17.76 10.57 -0.81
N HIS A 34 -18.43 9.69 -1.50
CA HIS A 34 -17.96 8.36 -1.83
C HIS A 34 -16.84 8.32 -2.89
N GLU A 35 -16.69 9.35 -3.69
CA GLU A 35 -15.63 9.44 -4.68
C GLU A 35 -14.33 10.01 -4.10
N TYR A 36 -14.32 10.56 -2.87
CA TYR A 36 -13.12 11.16 -2.28
C TYR A 36 -11.96 10.17 -2.18
N GLY A 37 -12.27 8.89 -1.90
CA GLY A 37 -11.27 7.83 -1.85
C GLY A 37 -10.50 7.66 -3.15
N ASN A 38 -11.15 7.87 -4.30
CA ASN A 38 -10.52 7.74 -5.61
C ASN A 38 -9.43 8.80 -5.87
N VAL A 39 -9.47 9.91 -5.14
CA VAL A 39 -8.44 10.96 -5.19
C VAL A 39 -7.45 10.80 -4.05
N ILE A 40 -7.94 10.68 -2.83
CA ILE A 40 -7.10 10.77 -1.62
C ILE A 40 -6.20 9.56 -1.45
N LEU A 41 -6.70 8.35 -1.71
CA LEU A 41 -5.90 7.13 -1.53
C LEU A 41 -4.72 7.06 -2.52
N PRO A 42 -4.89 7.29 -3.84
CA PRO A 42 -3.76 7.37 -4.76
C PRO A 42 -2.77 8.48 -4.39
N MET A 43 -3.26 9.66 -4.03
CA MET A 43 -2.39 10.78 -3.62
C MET A 43 -1.56 10.44 -2.37
N CYS A 44 -2.13 9.73 -1.39
CA CYS A 44 -1.38 9.25 -0.22
C CYS A 44 -0.29 8.25 -0.63
N VAL A 45 -0.60 7.32 -1.53
CA VAL A 45 0.37 6.34 -2.04
C VAL A 45 1.52 7.05 -2.78
N ILE A 46 1.20 7.96 -3.70
CA ILE A 46 2.19 8.74 -4.44
C ILE A 46 3.05 9.57 -3.49
N LYS A 47 2.43 10.23 -2.52
CA LYS A 47 3.14 11.02 -1.51
C LYS A 47 4.06 10.17 -0.65
N ARG A 48 3.62 8.96 -0.28
CA ARG A 48 4.43 8.00 0.46
C ARG A 48 5.68 7.60 -0.35
N PHE A 49 5.55 7.33 -1.65
CA PHE A 49 6.69 7.06 -2.53
C PHE A 49 7.62 8.27 -2.61
N GLU A 50 7.08 9.48 -2.81
CA GLU A 50 7.90 10.71 -2.86
C GLU A 50 8.70 10.90 -1.57
N ASP A 51 8.05 10.85 -0.41
CA ASP A 51 8.71 11.11 0.88
C ASP A 51 9.75 10.04 1.20
N THR A 52 9.50 8.78 0.80
CA THR A 52 10.47 7.69 0.96
C THR A 52 11.72 7.90 0.09
N LEU A 53 11.54 8.44 -1.12
CA LEU A 53 12.65 8.72 -2.06
C LEU A 53 13.34 10.08 -1.81
N ALA A 54 12.72 10.98 -1.06
CA ALA A 54 13.23 12.34 -0.88
C ALA A 54 14.72 12.42 -0.47
N PRO A 55 15.23 11.58 0.46
CA PRO A 55 16.63 11.63 0.88
C PRO A 55 17.62 11.25 -0.24
N THR A 56 17.19 10.44 -1.20
CA THR A 56 18.06 9.87 -2.24
C THR A 56 17.75 10.39 -3.66
N LYS A 57 16.75 11.26 -3.78
CA LYS A 57 16.28 11.81 -5.06
C LYS A 57 17.43 12.35 -5.92
N GLN A 58 18.30 13.19 -5.36
CA GLN A 58 19.41 13.79 -6.09
C GLN A 58 20.43 12.73 -6.54
N ALA A 59 20.76 11.77 -5.68
CA ALA A 59 21.67 10.67 -6.03
C ALA A 59 21.15 9.83 -7.20
N VAL A 60 19.83 9.61 -7.27
CA VAL A 60 19.19 8.91 -8.38
C VAL A 60 19.33 9.72 -9.68
N LEU A 61 19.05 11.01 -9.65
CA LEU A 61 19.18 11.88 -10.84
C LEU A 61 20.62 11.97 -11.32
N ASP A 62 21.59 12.16 -10.43
CA ASP A 62 23.01 12.21 -10.76
C ASP A 62 23.51 10.87 -11.36
N THR A 63 23.05 9.75 -10.77
CA THR A 63 23.38 8.42 -11.29
C THR A 63 22.80 8.24 -12.69
N ASN A 64 21.53 8.62 -12.92
CA ASN A 64 20.93 8.54 -14.25
C ASN A 64 21.70 9.35 -15.29
N ALA A 65 22.06 10.61 -14.98
CA ALA A 65 22.81 11.48 -15.87
C ALA A 65 24.20 10.89 -16.21
N LYS A 66 24.87 10.27 -15.24
CA LYS A 66 26.15 9.58 -15.46
C LYS A 66 25.98 8.37 -16.38
N LEU A 67 24.98 7.53 -16.13
CA LEU A 67 24.71 6.35 -16.97
C LEU A 67 24.36 6.73 -18.40
N ASP A 68 23.62 7.84 -18.61
CA ASP A 68 23.32 8.39 -19.93
C ASP A 68 24.60 8.80 -20.66
N LYS A 69 25.49 9.52 -19.97
CA LYS A 69 26.77 9.96 -20.51
C LYS A 69 27.67 8.78 -20.89
N ASP A 70 27.61 7.70 -20.09
CA ASP A 70 28.41 6.48 -20.31
C ASP A 70 27.73 5.51 -21.31
N GLY A 71 26.57 5.88 -21.88
CA GLY A 71 25.85 5.10 -22.89
C GLY A 71 25.22 3.81 -22.34
N ILE A 72 25.00 3.73 -21.05
CA ILE A 72 24.40 2.56 -20.38
C ILE A 72 22.89 2.55 -20.59
N VAL A 73 22.36 1.52 -21.23
CA VAL A 73 20.92 1.37 -21.52
C VAL A 73 20.16 0.70 -20.37
N VAL A 74 20.72 -0.35 -19.78
CA VAL A 74 20.08 -1.08 -18.67
C VAL A 74 20.45 -0.44 -17.35
N LYS A 75 19.59 0.42 -16.82
CA LYS A 75 19.88 1.30 -15.69
C LYS A 75 19.24 0.84 -14.38
N LYS A 76 18.20 0.00 -14.42
CA LYS A 76 17.33 -0.33 -13.30
C LYS A 76 18.11 -0.63 -12.00
N GLY A 77 19.01 -1.61 -11.99
CA GLY A 77 19.74 -2.01 -10.78
C GLY A 77 20.64 -0.89 -10.20
N PHE A 78 21.23 -0.03 -11.06
CA PHE A 78 22.02 1.12 -10.61
C PHE A 78 21.14 2.19 -9.95
N LEU A 79 19.95 2.43 -10.52
CA LEU A 79 19.01 3.43 -10.01
C LEU A 79 18.35 2.96 -8.71
N GLU A 80 18.00 1.69 -8.62
CA GLU A 80 17.50 1.07 -7.37
C GLU A 80 18.56 1.13 -6.27
N THR A 81 19.85 0.86 -6.60
CA THR A 81 20.96 1.00 -5.66
C THR A 81 21.12 2.45 -5.20
N ALA A 82 21.06 3.42 -6.11
CA ALA A 82 21.15 4.84 -5.78
C ALA A 82 19.96 5.33 -4.95
N ALA A 83 18.77 4.78 -5.21
CA ALA A 83 17.56 5.06 -4.44
C ALA A 83 17.57 4.40 -3.04
N GLY A 84 18.34 3.32 -2.85
CA GLY A 84 18.25 2.46 -1.66
C GLY A 84 16.89 1.77 -1.54
N GLN A 85 16.16 1.63 -2.65
CA GLN A 85 14.81 1.11 -2.74
C GLN A 85 14.64 0.30 -4.04
N GLN A 86 13.66 -0.59 -4.10
CA GLN A 86 13.30 -1.33 -5.32
C GLN A 86 12.52 -0.47 -6.33
N PHE A 87 12.48 0.83 -6.14
CA PHE A 87 11.81 1.81 -6.99
C PHE A 87 12.55 3.14 -6.95
N TYR A 88 12.31 3.98 -7.95
CA TYR A 88 12.93 5.29 -8.10
C TYR A 88 12.01 6.24 -8.88
N ASN A 89 12.37 7.52 -8.94
CA ASN A 89 11.72 8.50 -9.81
C ASN A 89 12.77 9.41 -10.46
N LEU A 90 12.73 9.50 -11.80
CA LEU A 90 13.66 10.27 -12.62
C LEU A 90 13.15 11.68 -12.95
N SER A 91 11.98 12.08 -12.50
CA SER A 91 11.44 13.42 -12.73
C SER A 91 12.29 14.47 -12.01
N PRO A 92 12.52 15.64 -12.63
CA PRO A 92 13.09 16.79 -11.92
C PRO A 92 12.10 17.41 -10.92
N PHE A 93 10.81 17.06 -11.03
CA PHE A 93 9.77 17.59 -10.15
C PHE A 93 9.70 16.88 -8.80
N THR A 94 9.20 17.63 -7.82
CA THR A 94 8.69 17.17 -6.53
C THR A 94 7.31 17.77 -6.33
N PHE A 95 6.51 17.28 -5.37
CA PHE A 95 5.23 17.91 -5.05
C PHE A 95 5.38 19.42 -4.77
N GLN A 96 6.45 19.80 -4.04
CA GLN A 96 6.72 21.19 -3.75
C GLN A 96 7.06 22.01 -5.01
N SER A 97 7.85 21.48 -5.91
CA SER A 97 8.25 22.20 -7.13
C SER A 97 7.13 22.30 -8.17
N LEU A 98 6.17 21.37 -8.16
CA LEU A 98 4.96 21.45 -9.01
C LEU A 98 4.13 22.71 -8.73
N LEU A 99 4.14 23.21 -7.50
CA LEU A 99 3.42 24.43 -7.11
C LEU A 99 4.02 25.70 -7.70
N ASN A 100 5.25 25.66 -8.25
CA ASN A 100 5.91 26.81 -8.84
C ASN A 100 5.38 27.17 -10.23
N ASP A 101 4.65 26.26 -10.88
CA ASP A 101 4.07 26.45 -12.22
C ASP A 101 2.59 26.00 -12.23
N PRO A 102 1.69 26.82 -11.66
CA PRO A 102 0.28 26.47 -11.54
C PRO A 102 -0.44 26.29 -12.89
N GLU A 103 0.02 27.00 -13.94
CA GLU A 103 -0.61 26.96 -15.26
C GLU A 103 -0.38 25.62 -15.97
N ASN A 104 0.77 25.00 -15.76
CA ASN A 104 1.13 23.70 -16.35
C ASN A 104 1.14 22.57 -15.29
N ILE A 105 0.44 22.74 -14.16
CA ILE A 105 0.53 21.81 -13.04
C ILE A 105 0.08 20.40 -13.42
N LYS A 106 -0.91 20.26 -14.30
CA LYS A 106 -1.40 18.96 -14.76
C LYS A 106 -0.31 18.23 -15.57
N GLU A 107 0.22 18.87 -16.58
CA GLU A 107 1.25 18.31 -17.46
C GLU A 107 2.53 17.98 -16.69
N ASN A 108 2.92 18.86 -15.77
CA ASN A 108 4.08 18.66 -14.91
C ASN A 108 3.85 17.49 -13.94
N PHE A 109 2.64 17.33 -13.41
CA PHE A 109 2.32 16.20 -12.52
C PHE A 109 2.21 14.88 -13.30
N GLU A 110 1.59 14.86 -14.48
CA GLU A 110 1.61 13.69 -15.37
C GLU A 110 3.05 13.28 -15.71
N SER A 111 3.89 14.25 -16.06
CA SER A 111 5.31 13.99 -16.30
C SER A 111 5.98 13.42 -15.05
N TYR A 112 5.71 13.97 -13.87
CA TYR A 112 6.24 13.47 -12.61
C TYR A 112 5.84 12.00 -12.35
N LEU A 113 4.58 11.64 -12.57
CA LEU A 113 4.07 10.28 -12.38
C LEU A 113 4.71 9.29 -13.36
N ASN A 114 4.85 9.68 -14.63
CA ASN A 114 5.41 8.85 -15.69
C ASN A 114 6.93 8.64 -15.57
N HIS A 115 7.60 9.33 -14.66
CA HIS A 115 9.03 9.14 -14.39
C HIS A 115 9.33 8.25 -13.19
N PHE A 116 8.32 7.66 -12.57
CA PHE A 116 8.53 6.57 -11.63
C PHE A 116 9.01 5.30 -12.35
N SER A 117 9.61 4.39 -11.61
CA SER A 117 9.92 3.04 -12.08
C SER A 117 8.63 2.28 -12.43
N GLU A 118 8.73 1.33 -13.36
CA GLU A 118 7.57 0.60 -13.93
C GLU A 118 6.67 -0.04 -12.88
N ASN A 119 7.24 -0.56 -11.79
CA ASN A 119 6.49 -1.16 -10.70
C ASN A 119 5.60 -0.16 -9.94
N VAL A 120 6.04 1.09 -9.80
CA VAL A 120 5.23 2.16 -9.19
C VAL A 120 4.19 2.67 -10.18
N ILE A 121 4.54 2.81 -11.46
CA ILE A 121 3.58 3.17 -12.51
C ILE A 121 2.44 2.16 -12.59
N ASP A 122 2.73 0.84 -12.54
CA ASP A 122 1.70 -0.21 -12.49
C ASP A 122 0.76 -0.05 -11.29
N ILE A 123 1.30 0.28 -10.11
CA ILE A 123 0.50 0.54 -8.91
C ILE A 123 -0.45 1.74 -9.11
N ILE A 124 0.05 2.85 -9.63
CA ILE A 124 -0.73 4.08 -9.86
C ILE A 124 -1.85 3.82 -10.89
N HIS A 125 -1.55 3.14 -11.99
CA HIS A 125 -2.55 2.79 -13.02
C HIS A 125 -3.67 1.89 -12.46
N ARG A 126 -3.35 0.94 -11.57
CA ARG A 126 -4.35 0.08 -10.92
C ARG A 126 -5.32 0.84 -10.01
N MET A 127 -4.94 2.03 -9.58
CA MET A 127 -5.81 2.91 -8.79
C MET A 127 -6.73 3.78 -9.66
N ASP A 128 -6.66 3.66 -10.99
CA ASP A 128 -7.46 4.43 -11.97
C ASP A 128 -7.34 5.97 -11.78
N PHE A 129 -6.13 6.40 -11.38
CA PHE A 129 -5.90 7.77 -10.96
C PHE A 129 -5.86 8.78 -12.11
N ASP A 130 -5.55 8.36 -13.33
CA ASP A 130 -5.46 9.25 -14.50
C ASP A 130 -6.78 10.00 -14.76
N ARG A 131 -7.91 9.30 -14.58
CA ARG A 131 -9.24 9.89 -14.72
C ARG A 131 -9.50 10.96 -13.66
N GLU A 132 -9.07 10.70 -12.43
CA GLU A 132 -9.27 11.64 -11.33
C GLU A 132 -8.34 12.83 -11.45
N LEU A 133 -7.13 12.63 -11.95
CA LEU A 133 -6.18 13.70 -12.25
C LEU A 133 -6.77 14.69 -13.28
N GLN A 134 -7.34 14.17 -14.38
CA GLN A 134 -8.02 14.99 -15.38
C GLN A 134 -9.20 15.77 -14.76
N LYS A 135 -10.06 15.08 -13.99
CA LYS A 135 -11.21 15.70 -13.33
C LYS A 135 -10.81 16.81 -12.34
N MET A 136 -9.72 16.61 -11.58
CA MET A 136 -9.18 17.65 -10.69
C MET A 136 -8.65 18.87 -11.44
N ALA A 137 -7.95 18.64 -12.57
CA ALA A 137 -7.42 19.71 -13.41
C ALA A 137 -8.56 20.54 -14.03
N ASP A 138 -9.57 19.89 -14.64
CA ASP A 138 -10.71 20.53 -15.27
C ASP A 138 -11.53 21.41 -14.30
N ASN A 139 -11.48 21.07 -13.01
CA ASN A 139 -12.18 21.81 -11.95
C ASN A 139 -11.26 22.74 -11.12
N ASN A 140 -10.00 22.93 -11.54
CA ASN A 140 -9.03 23.82 -10.90
C ASN A 140 -8.75 23.49 -9.41
N VAL A 141 -8.86 22.22 -9.01
CA VAL A 141 -8.59 21.78 -7.62
C VAL A 141 -7.28 21.02 -7.46
N LEU A 142 -6.65 20.59 -8.55
CA LEU A 142 -5.38 19.84 -8.50
C LEU A 142 -4.30 20.60 -7.74
N TYR A 143 -4.13 21.90 -8.02
CA TYR A 143 -3.18 22.74 -7.29
C TYR A 143 -3.45 22.76 -5.79
N LEU A 144 -4.71 22.87 -5.39
CA LEU A 144 -5.11 22.94 -3.98
C LEU A 144 -4.83 21.61 -3.27
N VAL A 145 -5.14 20.49 -3.92
CA VAL A 145 -4.86 19.15 -3.39
C VAL A 145 -3.35 18.93 -3.21
N ILE A 146 -2.54 19.19 -4.24
CA ILE A 146 -1.07 19.06 -4.15
C ILE A 146 -0.53 19.97 -3.03
N LYS A 147 -1.03 21.20 -2.91
CA LYS A 147 -0.61 22.15 -1.87
C LYS A 147 -0.85 21.61 -0.46
N GLU A 148 -1.98 20.97 -0.20
CA GLU A 148 -2.26 20.37 1.11
C GLU A 148 -1.27 19.23 1.42
N PHE A 149 -0.92 18.42 0.42
CA PHE A 149 0.11 17.37 0.56
C PHE A 149 1.55 17.91 0.73
N CYS A 150 1.80 19.19 0.46
CA CYS A 150 3.09 19.83 0.70
C CYS A 150 3.25 20.37 2.15
N THR A 151 2.24 20.27 2.98
CA THR A 151 2.34 20.69 4.39
C THR A 151 3.20 19.73 5.21
N ALA A 152 3.93 20.23 6.21
CA ALA A 152 4.76 19.38 7.08
C ALA A 152 3.96 18.26 7.77
N LYS A 153 2.68 18.52 8.06
CA LYS A 153 1.77 17.52 8.64
C LYS A 153 1.45 16.36 7.67
N ALA A 154 1.53 16.60 6.36
CA ALA A 154 1.27 15.61 5.34
C ALA A 154 2.51 14.76 4.97
N TYR A 155 3.61 14.88 5.71
CA TYR A 155 4.78 14.03 5.50
C TYR A 155 4.49 12.58 5.85
N LEU A 156 4.74 11.67 4.91
CA LEU A 156 4.44 10.24 4.99
C LEU A 156 5.69 9.35 4.84
N GLY A 157 6.89 9.89 5.07
CA GLY A 157 8.16 9.19 4.89
C GLY A 157 8.32 7.93 5.76
N ALA A 158 9.04 6.94 5.24
CA ALA A 158 9.28 5.67 5.92
C ALA A 158 10.18 5.80 7.17
N ASP A 159 10.89 6.90 7.30
CA ASP A 159 11.71 7.29 8.46
C ASP A 159 10.88 7.72 9.68
N VAL A 160 9.63 8.16 9.45
CA VAL A 160 8.72 8.65 10.50
C VAL A 160 7.54 7.71 10.75
N LEU A 161 7.00 7.11 9.68
CA LEU A 161 5.83 6.23 9.74
C LEU A 161 6.23 4.81 9.35
N THR A 162 6.00 3.87 10.24
CA THR A 162 6.13 2.44 9.92
C THR A 162 5.05 2.03 8.91
N SER A 163 5.20 0.86 8.34
CA SER A 163 4.18 0.30 7.46
C SER A 163 2.87 -0.01 8.19
N VAL A 164 2.97 -0.39 9.47
CA VAL A 164 1.79 -0.59 10.32
C VAL A 164 1.07 0.74 10.56
N ASP A 165 1.80 1.83 10.77
CA ASP A 165 1.21 3.16 10.88
C ASP A 165 0.49 3.57 9.59
N MET A 166 1.10 3.31 8.43
CA MET A 166 0.49 3.57 7.12
C MET A 166 -0.74 2.69 6.88
N GLY A 167 -0.68 1.41 7.25
CA GLY A 167 -1.83 0.51 7.20
C GLY A 167 -3.03 1.11 7.95
N TYR A 168 -2.81 1.66 9.14
CA TYR A 168 -3.87 2.35 9.89
C TYR A 168 -4.41 3.59 9.22
N ILE A 169 -3.52 4.43 8.68
CA ILE A 169 -3.94 5.62 7.96
C ILE A 169 -4.85 5.22 6.80
N PHE A 170 -4.44 4.23 6.01
CA PHE A 170 -5.25 3.74 4.89
C PHE A 170 -6.57 3.11 5.35
N GLU A 171 -6.57 2.30 6.40
CA GLU A 171 -7.79 1.71 6.93
C GLU A 171 -8.75 2.76 7.46
N GLU A 172 -8.26 3.73 8.23
CA GLU A 172 -9.09 4.82 8.74
C GLU A 172 -9.69 5.66 7.59
N LEU A 173 -8.92 5.87 6.51
CA LEU A 173 -9.40 6.55 5.31
C LEU A 173 -10.46 5.70 4.58
N VAL A 174 -10.18 4.42 4.34
CA VAL A 174 -11.13 3.50 3.69
C VAL A 174 -12.40 3.40 4.52
N ARG A 175 -12.30 3.26 5.86
CA ARG A 175 -13.45 3.25 6.77
C ARG A 175 -14.27 4.52 6.66
N LYS A 176 -13.66 5.70 6.74
CA LYS A 176 -14.36 7.00 6.63
C LYS A 176 -15.03 7.18 5.28
N PHE A 177 -14.40 6.73 4.20
CA PHE A 177 -15.02 6.79 2.87
C PHE A 177 -16.15 5.77 2.73
N SER A 178 -16.05 4.59 3.34
CA SER A 178 -17.09 3.56 3.35
C SER A 178 -18.30 3.95 4.21
N GLU A 179 -18.10 4.61 5.34
CA GLU A 179 -19.19 5.11 6.20
C GLU A 179 -20.08 6.17 5.49
N SER A 180 -19.56 6.81 4.46
CA SER A 180 -20.35 7.70 3.61
C SER A 180 -21.25 6.96 2.62
N TYR A 181 -21.17 5.61 2.55
CA TYR A 181 -22.05 4.69 1.86
C TYR A 181 -22.85 3.86 2.85
N ASP A 182 -24.14 3.80 2.70
CA ASP A 182 -25.01 2.90 3.45
C ASP A 182 -24.60 1.42 3.31
N GLU A 183 -24.60 0.71 4.43
CA GLU A 183 -24.74 -0.74 4.62
C GLU A 183 -23.52 -1.69 4.48
N GLN A 184 -22.39 -1.36 3.90
CA GLN A 184 -21.27 -2.33 3.78
C GLN A 184 -19.94 -1.92 4.44
N ALA A 185 -19.91 -0.82 5.17
CA ALA A 185 -18.69 -0.26 5.78
C ALA A 185 -17.96 -1.22 6.75
N GLY A 186 -18.67 -2.16 7.36
CA GLY A 186 -18.08 -3.14 8.27
C GLY A 186 -17.34 -4.32 7.61
N ALA A 187 -17.45 -4.46 6.28
CA ALA A 187 -16.91 -5.62 5.57
C ALA A 187 -15.38 -5.56 5.32
N HIS A 188 -14.75 -4.39 5.55
CA HIS A 188 -13.36 -4.16 5.14
C HIS A 188 -12.41 -3.83 6.30
N PHE A 189 -12.89 -3.86 7.53
CA PHE A 189 -12.09 -3.48 8.69
C PHE A 189 -11.95 -4.61 9.72
N THR A 190 -10.71 -4.93 10.08
CA THR A 190 -10.40 -5.80 11.22
C THR A 190 -9.71 -4.99 12.30
N ALA A 191 -10.33 -4.89 13.48
CA ALA A 191 -9.75 -4.15 14.59
C ALA A 191 -8.37 -4.72 14.97
N ARG A 192 -7.42 -3.84 15.24
CA ARG A 192 -6.02 -4.19 15.46
C ARG A 192 -5.76 -5.14 16.62
N ASP A 193 -6.44 -4.92 17.71
CA ASP A 193 -6.39 -5.80 18.87
C ASP A 193 -6.83 -7.23 18.51
N ILE A 194 -7.81 -7.37 17.61
CA ILE A 194 -8.21 -8.66 17.05
C ILE A 194 -7.08 -9.25 16.20
N ILE A 195 -6.44 -8.46 15.33
CA ILE A 195 -5.33 -8.94 14.50
C ILE A 195 -4.16 -9.40 15.36
N TYR A 196 -3.80 -8.62 16.39
CA TYR A 196 -2.74 -9.04 17.32
C TYR A 196 -3.10 -10.30 18.10
N LEU A 197 -4.36 -10.43 18.54
CA LEU A 197 -4.82 -11.65 19.18
C LEU A 197 -4.71 -12.85 18.22
N MET A 198 -5.13 -12.70 16.98
CA MET A 198 -5.01 -13.76 15.95
C MET A 198 -3.53 -14.13 15.71
N ALA A 199 -2.64 -13.15 15.58
CA ALA A 199 -1.22 -13.37 15.42
C ALA A 199 -0.62 -14.10 16.65
N GLU A 200 -0.97 -13.71 17.87
CA GLU A 200 -0.52 -14.40 19.09
C GLU A 200 -0.99 -15.85 19.14
N LEU A 201 -2.27 -16.10 18.84
CA LEU A 201 -2.81 -17.46 18.83
C LEU A 201 -2.17 -18.34 17.76
N LEU A 202 -1.83 -17.73 16.60
CA LEU A 202 -1.25 -18.45 15.47
C LEU A 202 0.20 -18.88 15.73
N VAL A 203 1.01 -18.02 16.35
CA VAL A 203 2.44 -18.29 16.56
C VAL A 203 2.78 -18.76 17.97
N GLY A 204 1.90 -18.57 18.95
CA GLY A 204 2.21 -18.83 20.36
C GLY A 204 2.59 -20.27 20.69
N ASN A 205 2.04 -21.25 19.98
CA ASN A 205 2.39 -22.66 20.15
C ASN A 205 3.73 -23.04 19.50
N ASP A 206 4.22 -22.22 18.58
CA ASP A 206 5.45 -22.46 17.82
C ASP A 206 6.64 -21.59 18.30
N GLU A 207 6.46 -20.77 19.34
CA GLU A 207 7.45 -19.82 19.83
C GLU A 207 8.82 -20.46 20.05
N GLN A 208 8.88 -21.61 20.73
CA GLN A 208 10.13 -22.35 20.95
C GLN A 208 10.79 -22.87 19.67
N LYS A 209 10.01 -23.10 18.60
CA LYS A 209 10.57 -23.48 17.29
C LYS A 209 11.09 -22.27 16.54
N LEU A 210 10.46 -21.10 16.75
CA LEU A 210 10.80 -19.84 16.10
C LEU A 210 12.02 -19.15 16.73
N GLU A 211 12.40 -19.48 17.95
CA GLU A 211 13.61 -18.97 18.62
C GLU A 211 14.94 -19.54 18.05
N ARG A 212 14.87 -20.38 17.03
CA ARG A 212 16.05 -20.97 16.38
C ARG A 212 16.68 -20.01 15.39
N GLU A 213 17.99 -20.08 15.19
CA GLU A 213 18.70 -19.34 14.15
C GLU A 213 18.29 -19.83 12.74
N GLY A 214 18.24 -18.91 11.77
CA GLY A 214 17.99 -19.21 10.36
C GLY A 214 16.56 -19.62 10.04
N ILE A 215 15.58 -19.16 10.82
CA ILE A 215 14.16 -19.40 10.54
C ILE A 215 13.73 -18.67 9.27
N THR A 216 13.12 -19.42 8.37
CA THR A 216 12.37 -18.87 7.22
C THR A 216 10.91 -19.30 7.35
N ALA A 217 9.99 -18.41 7.09
CA ALA A 217 8.55 -18.73 7.08
C ALA A 217 7.82 -17.98 5.97
N SER A 218 6.84 -18.66 5.38
CA SER A 218 5.88 -18.10 4.42
C SER A 218 4.55 -17.84 5.12
N ILE A 219 4.04 -16.62 4.98
CA ILE A 219 2.74 -16.23 5.53
C ILE A 219 1.80 -15.81 4.40
N TYR A 220 0.52 -16.13 4.52
CA TYR A 220 -0.47 -15.87 3.47
C TYR A 220 -1.76 -15.28 4.02
N ASP A 221 -2.31 -14.32 3.29
CA ASP A 221 -3.65 -13.79 3.48
C ASP A 221 -4.42 -13.83 2.15
N MET A 222 -5.49 -14.64 2.13
CA MET A 222 -6.31 -14.89 0.92
C MET A 222 -7.31 -13.77 0.63
N ALA A 223 -7.49 -12.83 1.54
CA ALA A 223 -8.35 -11.65 1.42
C ALA A 223 -7.66 -10.46 2.10
N MET A 224 -6.44 -10.13 1.62
CA MET A 224 -5.47 -9.33 2.34
C MET A 224 -5.86 -7.86 2.55
N GLY A 225 -6.86 -7.34 1.80
CA GLY A 225 -7.21 -5.92 1.86
C GLY A 225 -5.98 -5.04 1.61
N THR A 226 -5.67 -4.16 2.56
CA THR A 226 -4.46 -3.33 2.55
C THR A 226 -3.20 -4.02 3.10
N SER A 227 -3.26 -5.33 3.34
CA SER A 227 -2.15 -6.18 3.86
C SER A 227 -1.75 -5.94 5.32
N GLN A 228 -2.62 -5.34 6.14
CA GLN A 228 -2.31 -5.03 7.53
C GLN A 228 -2.10 -6.30 8.38
N MET A 229 -2.90 -7.35 8.16
CA MET A 229 -2.77 -8.60 8.91
C MET A 229 -1.40 -9.25 8.67
N LEU A 230 -0.92 -9.24 7.43
CA LEU A 230 0.43 -9.71 7.08
C LEU A 230 1.50 -8.87 7.77
N GLY A 231 1.33 -7.55 7.83
CA GLY A 231 2.24 -6.64 8.53
C GLY A 231 2.34 -6.95 10.03
N CYS A 232 1.20 -7.04 10.71
CA CYS A 232 1.14 -7.35 12.14
C CYS A 232 1.71 -8.74 12.47
N LEU A 233 1.41 -9.74 11.63
CA LEU A 233 1.95 -11.09 11.80
C LEU A 233 3.47 -11.11 11.60
N THR A 234 3.99 -10.42 10.58
CA THR A 234 5.44 -10.25 10.35
C THR A 234 6.12 -9.60 11.57
N GLU A 235 5.54 -8.52 12.09
CA GLU A 235 6.07 -7.87 13.30
C GLU A 235 6.09 -8.81 14.51
N ARG A 236 5.07 -9.66 14.66
CA ARG A 236 5.04 -10.63 15.75
C ARG A 236 6.13 -11.68 15.61
N PHE A 237 6.38 -12.19 14.39
CA PHE A 237 7.50 -13.10 14.12
C PHE A 237 8.83 -12.47 14.45
N LEU A 238 9.09 -11.25 13.97
CA LEU A 238 10.35 -10.55 14.20
C LEU A 238 10.59 -10.15 15.66
N LYS A 239 9.52 -10.09 16.49
CA LYS A 239 9.68 -9.94 17.95
C LYS A 239 10.19 -11.21 18.63
N ILE A 240 9.86 -12.39 18.11
CA ILE A 240 10.32 -13.69 18.62
C ILE A 240 11.70 -14.01 18.04
N ALA A 241 11.85 -13.86 16.74
CA ALA A 241 13.03 -14.21 15.95
C ALA A 241 13.45 -13.00 15.08
N PRO A 242 14.28 -12.06 15.62
CA PRO A 242 14.65 -10.84 14.91
C PRO A 242 15.38 -11.07 13.58
N GLU A 243 16.08 -12.20 13.44
CA GLU A 243 16.83 -12.58 12.24
C GLU A 243 16.03 -13.50 11.29
N ALA A 244 14.72 -13.72 11.56
CA ALA A 244 13.91 -14.58 10.72
C ALA A 244 13.61 -13.93 9.36
N GLU A 245 13.67 -14.71 8.29
CA GLU A 245 13.24 -14.31 6.95
C GLU A 245 11.77 -14.65 6.73
N ILE A 246 10.89 -13.65 6.81
CA ILE A 246 9.47 -13.82 6.63
C ILE A 246 9.07 -13.35 5.22
N THR A 247 8.52 -14.27 4.43
CA THR A 247 7.98 -13.96 3.11
C THR A 247 6.47 -13.89 3.15
N SER A 248 5.93 -12.71 2.87
CA SER A 248 4.49 -12.47 2.82
C SER A 248 3.92 -12.70 1.43
N TYR A 249 2.75 -13.34 1.38
CA TYR A 249 1.95 -13.56 0.18
C TYR A 249 0.53 -13.07 0.45
N GLY A 250 -0.10 -12.49 -0.56
CA GLY A 250 -1.46 -12.00 -0.41
C GLY A 250 -2.25 -11.99 -1.71
N GLN A 251 -3.57 -12.20 -1.61
CA GLN A 251 -4.48 -12.05 -2.73
C GLN A 251 -5.61 -11.10 -2.36
N GLU A 252 -6.00 -10.21 -3.28
CA GLU A 252 -7.04 -9.22 -3.08
C GLU A 252 -7.86 -9.02 -4.36
N LEU A 253 -9.17 -9.00 -4.22
CA LEU A 253 -10.10 -8.79 -5.33
C LEU A 253 -10.16 -7.32 -5.77
N ASN A 254 -10.22 -6.40 -4.81
CA ASN A 254 -10.39 -4.97 -5.07
C ASN A 254 -9.08 -4.34 -5.56
N ASN A 255 -9.10 -3.73 -6.74
CA ASN A 255 -7.92 -3.13 -7.36
C ASN A 255 -7.26 -2.05 -6.50
N GLN A 256 -8.04 -1.23 -5.82
CA GLN A 256 -7.52 -0.10 -5.05
C GLN A 256 -6.83 -0.56 -3.77
N THR A 257 -7.46 -1.45 -2.99
CA THR A 257 -6.85 -2.04 -1.79
C THR A 257 -5.66 -2.92 -2.14
N PHE A 258 -5.72 -3.67 -3.25
CA PHE A 258 -4.59 -4.40 -3.80
C PHE A 258 -3.40 -3.48 -4.13
N ALA A 259 -3.64 -2.35 -4.80
CA ALA A 259 -2.59 -1.40 -5.15
C ALA A 259 -1.92 -0.80 -3.90
N ILE A 260 -2.70 -0.51 -2.85
CA ILE A 260 -2.19 -0.05 -1.54
C ILE A 260 -1.30 -1.13 -0.91
N ALA A 261 -1.76 -2.39 -0.86
CA ALA A 261 -0.99 -3.50 -0.32
C ALA A 261 0.32 -3.73 -1.08
N LYS A 262 0.26 -3.65 -2.41
CA LYS A 262 1.43 -3.78 -3.29
C LYS A 262 2.43 -2.65 -3.06
N ALA A 263 1.96 -1.41 -2.92
CA ALA A 263 2.78 -0.24 -2.63
C ALA A 263 3.49 -0.37 -1.26
N ASP A 264 2.75 -0.76 -0.23
CA ASP A 264 3.30 -0.93 1.12
C ASP A 264 4.36 -2.05 1.15
N THR A 265 4.09 -3.18 0.49
CA THR A 265 5.07 -4.27 0.36
C THR A 265 6.35 -3.80 -0.34
N LEU A 266 6.23 -3.03 -1.42
CA LEU A 266 7.37 -2.49 -2.17
C LEU A 266 8.21 -1.52 -1.31
N ILE A 267 7.57 -0.64 -0.55
CA ILE A 267 8.23 0.33 0.34
C ILE A 267 8.97 -0.38 1.50
N LYS A 268 8.44 -1.51 1.98
CA LYS A 268 9.08 -2.37 2.98
C LYS A 268 10.31 -3.12 2.45
N GLY A 269 10.55 -3.09 1.14
CA GLY A 269 11.58 -3.91 0.50
C GLY A 269 11.18 -5.36 0.29
N GLY A 270 9.89 -5.70 0.49
CA GLY A 270 9.34 -7.03 0.20
C GLY A 270 9.16 -7.26 -1.30
N ASN A 271 8.88 -8.51 -1.66
CA ASN A 271 8.58 -8.85 -3.06
C ASN A 271 7.12 -8.51 -3.39
N ALA A 272 6.91 -7.40 -4.10
CA ALA A 272 5.58 -6.94 -4.50
C ALA A 272 4.86 -7.90 -5.48
N ASP A 273 5.56 -8.83 -6.13
CA ASP A 273 4.96 -9.85 -7.00
C ASP A 273 4.28 -10.97 -6.21
N ASN A 274 4.55 -11.06 -4.91
CA ASN A 274 3.83 -11.94 -4.00
C ASN A 274 2.44 -11.40 -3.61
N MET A 275 2.15 -10.15 -3.94
CA MET A 275 0.80 -9.59 -3.84
C MET A 275 0.12 -9.75 -5.20
N ARG A 276 -0.98 -10.53 -5.26
CA ARG A 276 -1.68 -10.85 -6.50
C ARG A 276 -3.13 -10.39 -6.46
N GLN A 277 -3.59 -9.85 -7.59
CA GLN A 277 -4.96 -9.39 -7.74
C GLN A 277 -5.82 -10.51 -8.32
N GLY A 278 -6.97 -10.76 -7.73
CA GLY A 278 -7.95 -11.72 -8.21
C GLY A 278 -8.92 -12.22 -7.15
N ASP A 279 -9.98 -12.88 -7.60
CA ASP A 279 -10.94 -13.57 -6.74
C ASP A 279 -10.35 -14.90 -6.27
N THR A 280 -10.05 -15.02 -5.00
CA THR A 280 -9.45 -16.24 -4.42
C THR A 280 -10.33 -17.48 -4.63
N LEU A 281 -11.66 -17.33 -4.64
CA LEU A 281 -12.59 -18.44 -4.84
C LEU A 281 -12.70 -18.86 -6.31
N GLY A 282 -12.61 -17.91 -7.25
CA GLY A 282 -12.79 -18.15 -8.67
C GLY A 282 -11.49 -18.26 -9.47
N ASP A 283 -10.39 -17.72 -8.94
CA ASP A 283 -9.10 -17.62 -9.62
C ASP A 283 -7.97 -17.55 -8.59
N ASP A 284 -7.76 -18.66 -7.85
CA ASP A 284 -6.68 -18.75 -6.86
C ASP A 284 -5.31 -18.66 -7.53
N LYS A 285 -4.65 -17.50 -7.33
CA LYS A 285 -3.33 -17.22 -7.89
C LYS A 285 -2.21 -18.00 -7.20
N PHE A 286 -2.49 -18.64 -6.09
CA PHE A 286 -1.55 -19.45 -5.31
C PHE A 286 -1.93 -20.93 -5.26
N SER A 287 -2.77 -21.39 -6.21
CA SER A 287 -3.13 -22.80 -6.32
C SER A 287 -1.90 -23.71 -6.32
N GLY A 288 -1.90 -24.71 -5.45
CA GLY A 288 -0.77 -25.62 -5.25
C GLY A 288 0.37 -25.09 -4.35
N TYR A 289 0.34 -23.84 -3.93
CA TYR A 289 1.28 -23.34 -2.91
C TYR A 289 0.94 -23.89 -1.53
N LYS A 290 1.97 -24.07 -0.70
CA LYS A 290 1.81 -24.41 0.72
C LYS A 290 2.51 -23.33 1.54
N PHE A 291 1.78 -22.79 2.50
CA PHE A 291 2.27 -21.74 3.38
C PHE A 291 2.45 -22.29 4.80
N ASP A 292 3.45 -21.77 5.51
CA ASP A 292 3.68 -22.17 6.91
C ASP A 292 2.58 -21.61 7.81
N TYR A 293 2.10 -20.40 7.53
CA TYR A 293 1.04 -19.75 8.30
C TYR A 293 0.06 -19.04 7.37
N ILE A 294 -1.24 -19.13 7.72
CA ILE A 294 -2.31 -18.43 7.02
C ILE A 294 -3.08 -17.60 8.06
N ILE A 295 -3.28 -16.33 7.76
CA ILE A 295 -4.09 -15.41 8.55
C ILE A 295 -4.99 -14.65 7.60
N SER A 296 -6.31 -14.63 7.83
CA SER A 296 -7.24 -13.93 6.96
C SER A 296 -8.54 -13.58 7.66
N ASN A 297 -9.15 -12.47 7.24
CA ASN A 297 -10.51 -12.08 7.58
C ASN A 297 -11.29 -11.86 6.28
N PRO A 298 -11.87 -12.92 5.68
CA PRO A 298 -12.63 -12.80 4.43
C PRO A 298 -13.88 -11.93 4.63
N PRO A 299 -14.33 -11.22 3.59
CA PRO A 299 -15.52 -10.38 3.67
C PRO A 299 -16.79 -11.20 3.91
N PHE A 300 -17.70 -10.66 4.74
CA PHE A 300 -18.98 -11.29 5.07
C PHE A 300 -20.10 -10.85 4.15
N GLY A 301 -21.03 -11.75 3.84
CA GLY A 301 -22.27 -11.43 3.13
C GLY A 301 -22.10 -11.09 1.65
N ILE A 302 -20.93 -11.28 1.08
CA ILE A 302 -20.70 -11.06 -0.34
C ILE A 302 -21.25 -12.22 -1.16
N GLU A 303 -21.90 -11.87 -2.29
CA GLU A 303 -22.40 -12.85 -3.25
C GLU A 303 -21.24 -13.60 -3.95
N TRP A 304 -21.11 -14.87 -3.69
CA TRP A 304 -20.06 -15.73 -4.24
C TRP A 304 -20.54 -16.72 -5.31
N LYS A 305 -21.82 -16.62 -5.73
CA LYS A 305 -22.43 -17.57 -6.68
C LYS A 305 -21.69 -17.64 -8.02
N THR A 306 -21.05 -16.56 -8.45
CA THR A 306 -20.25 -16.53 -9.68
C THR A 306 -19.03 -17.45 -9.58
N SER A 307 -18.44 -17.58 -8.40
CA SER A 307 -17.25 -18.39 -8.13
C SER A 307 -17.60 -19.81 -7.66
N LYS A 308 -18.88 -20.05 -7.33
CA LYS A 308 -19.36 -21.34 -6.78
C LYS A 308 -18.97 -22.54 -7.65
N LYS A 309 -19.12 -22.41 -8.96
CA LYS A 309 -18.79 -23.50 -9.89
C LYS A 309 -17.30 -23.83 -9.88
N ALA A 310 -16.42 -22.81 -9.83
CA ALA A 310 -14.98 -23.02 -9.76
C ALA A 310 -14.59 -23.78 -8.48
N VAL A 311 -15.18 -23.39 -7.34
CA VAL A 311 -14.94 -24.06 -6.05
C VAL A 311 -15.45 -25.52 -6.08
N GLU A 312 -16.64 -25.76 -6.65
CA GLU A 312 -17.20 -27.14 -6.78
C GLU A 312 -16.36 -27.99 -7.72
N ASP A 313 -15.87 -27.44 -8.83
CA ASP A 313 -15.03 -28.16 -9.80
C ASP A 313 -13.67 -28.52 -9.16
N GLU A 314 -13.06 -27.61 -8.41
CA GLU A 314 -11.79 -27.82 -7.69
C GLU A 314 -11.93 -28.88 -6.59
N TYR A 315 -13.02 -28.82 -5.79
CA TYR A 315 -13.31 -29.82 -4.77
C TYR A 315 -13.47 -31.22 -5.37
N THR A 316 -14.21 -31.35 -6.47
CA THR A 316 -14.42 -32.59 -7.17
C THR A 316 -13.11 -33.17 -7.73
N LEU A 317 -12.20 -32.32 -8.25
CA LEU A 317 -10.88 -32.77 -8.71
C LEU A 317 -9.99 -33.20 -7.55
N GLY A 318 -10.09 -32.59 -6.39
CA GLY A 318 -9.35 -32.94 -5.16
C GLY A 318 -9.79 -34.30 -4.56
N GLU A 319 -11.06 -34.69 -4.72
CA GLU A 319 -11.56 -35.99 -4.27
C GLU A 319 -11.20 -37.14 -5.25
N ALA A 320 -10.89 -36.80 -6.49
CA ALA A 320 -10.57 -37.79 -7.54
C ALA A 320 -9.07 -38.16 -7.60
N GLY A 321 -8.21 -37.51 -6.83
CA GLY A 321 -6.78 -37.75 -6.69
C GLY A 321 -6.42 -38.33 -5.34
#